data_21747e0d0f144a9f268e8a776614fc47
#
_entry.id   21747e0d0f144a9f268e8a776614fc47
#
_cell.length_a   1.000
_cell.length_b   1.000
_cell.length_c   1.000
_cell.angle_alpha   90.00
_cell.angle_beta   90.00
_cell.angle_gamma   90.00
#
_symmetry.space_group_name_H-M   'P 1'
#
loop_
_entity.id
_entity.type
_entity.pdbx_description
1 polymer ?
#
loop_
_entity_poly.entity_id
_entity_poly.type
_entity_poly.pdbx_seq_one_letter_code
_entity_poly.pdbx_strand_id
1 'polypeptide(L)'
;MTVAERLARRDILALPPVDIAGAPVPGTIRLDANENPFPSLVQGQAEINRYPEPQPVMLRRRLAELYGVNAANLWVTRGSDDAIDLLIRAFCEAGRDTVAIVEPTFSAYAQFARIQGALVVSTRLDDGFAFDTDKVLKFATAEQPKILFLCTPNNPTGTLIDKDAIERLAEALPDTLVVADEAYGEFEDASSLAPFAGSIANLVVLRTLSKAYGLAGARIGCAIASPEIIGMLARVSPPYPLPEPSVRAALDALGPERMPAHAERIRLILAERARVAKALAASSQIGSIREGGNFLFVEVEQPETLASRLAAAAVRVRFRPNAAPGGVRITIGLPAENEALLAVFGIATGARPSRRAEIVRDTKETRIVLAVDLDRPEPRRIDSGIPFYDHMLDQVAAHGGFGLTLTCAGDLGIDPHHSIEDIAIALGAGLRQALGDKRGIGRFGFALPMDETNAEVLIDLSGRPFAKFQGTFSSEAVGGLPTQMVPHFFRSVADSLGAAIHVRVEGDNDHHKVEACFKAFGRALRQGLAIEGESNALPSTKGTL
;
A
#
# COMPACT_ATOMS: atom_id res chain seq x y z
N MET A 1 -3.34 -8.69 43.30
CA MET A 1 -2.35 -8.14 42.35
C MET A 1 -2.57 -8.88 41.04
N THR A 2 -2.92 -8.16 39.98
CA THR A 2 -3.10 -8.73 38.64
C THR A 2 -1.77 -9.19 38.06
N VAL A 3 -1.78 -9.97 36.96
CA VAL A 3 -0.56 -10.37 36.26
C VAL A 3 0.20 -9.15 35.77
N ALA A 4 -0.50 -8.17 35.22
CA ALA A 4 0.09 -6.90 34.74
C ALA A 4 0.80 -6.15 35.88
N GLU A 5 0.17 -6.00 37.05
CA GLU A 5 0.78 -5.35 38.21
C GLU A 5 2.01 -6.10 38.75
N ARG A 6 2.01 -7.44 38.71
CA ARG A 6 3.13 -8.25 39.13
C ARG A 6 4.33 -8.16 38.18
N LEU A 7 4.07 -8.09 36.89
CA LEU A 7 5.09 -8.00 35.85
C LEU A 7 5.62 -6.59 35.63
N ALA A 8 4.80 -5.55 35.85
CA ALA A 8 5.19 -4.16 35.63
C ALA A 8 6.33 -3.70 36.54
N ARG A 9 7.09 -2.76 36.06
CA ARG A 9 8.11 -2.04 36.86
C ARG A 9 7.44 -1.34 38.04
N ARG A 10 8.06 -1.41 39.21
CA ARG A 10 7.50 -0.82 40.45
C ARG A 10 7.37 0.69 40.38
N ASP A 11 8.34 1.37 39.75
CA ASP A 11 8.30 2.81 39.53
C ASP A 11 7.16 3.23 38.59
N ILE A 12 6.86 2.42 37.56
CA ILE A 12 5.75 2.67 36.63
C ILE A 12 4.40 2.44 37.32
N LEU A 13 4.29 1.44 38.21
CA LEU A 13 3.06 1.23 38.99
C LEU A 13 2.71 2.42 39.88
N ALA A 14 3.71 3.17 40.34
CA ALA A 14 3.52 4.35 41.19
C ALA A 14 3.15 5.62 40.38
N LEU A 15 3.36 5.62 39.05
CA LEU A 15 3.05 6.77 38.22
C LEU A 15 1.52 6.87 37.97
N PRO A 16 0.92 8.05 38.15
CA PRO A 16 -0.42 8.29 37.60
C PRO A 16 -0.33 8.27 36.05
N PRO A 17 -1.45 8.00 35.36
CA PRO A 17 -1.55 8.31 33.94
C PRO A 17 -1.16 9.76 33.67
N VAL A 18 -0.57 10.04 32.51
CA VAL A 18 -0.19 11.41 32.13
C VAL A 18 -1.45 12.28 32.15
N ASP A 19 -1.38 13.39 32.89
CA ASP A 19 -2.44 14.39 32.92
C ASP A 19 -2.41 15.16 31.59
N ILE A 20 -3.41 14.92 30.76
CA ILE A 20 -3.60 15.53 29.43
C ILE A 20 -5.00 16.04 29.31
N ALA A 21 -5.18 17.11 28.55
CA ALA A 21 -6.51 17.57 28.17
C ALA A 21 -7.33 16.41 27.61
N GLY A 22 -8.52 16.20 28.12
CA GLY A 22 -9.40 15.11 27.74
C GLY A 22 -9.78 15.15 26.24
N ALA A 23 -10.42 14.07 25.78
CA ALA A 23 -10.97 14.07 24.43
C ALA A 23 -11.91 15.27 24.23
N PRO A 24 -11.86 15.93 23.06
CA PRO A 24 -12.68 17.11 22.79
C PRO A 24 -14.17 16.77 22.88
N VAL A 25 -14.88 17.50 23.71
CA VAL A 25 -16.36 17.40 23.80
C VAL A 25 -16.97 18.37 22.80
N PRO A 26 -17.86 17.93 21.90
CA PRO A 26 -18.50 18.83 20.93
C PRO A 26 -19.13 20.04 21.61
N GLY A 27 -18.87 21.24 21.07
CA GLY A 27 -19.39 22.50 21.62
C GLY A 27 -18.60 23.11 22.79
N THR A 28 -17.51 22.47 23.23
CA THR A 28 -16.63 22.99 24.28
C THR A 28 -15.61 23.98 23.71
N ILE A 29 -15.45 25.13 24.37
CA ILE A 29 -14.38 26.09 24.08
C ILE A 29 -13.09 25.56 24.76
N ARG A 30 -12.08 25.20 23.98
CA ARG A 30 -10.82 24.66 24.47
C ARG A 30 -9.79 25.77 24.68
N LEU A 31 -9.42 25.99 25.95
CA LEU A 31 -8.40 26.98 26.35
C LEU A 31 -7.40 26.36 27.36
N ASP A 32 -7.23 25.05 27.31
CA ASP A 32 -6.56 24.23 28.33
C ASP A 32 -5.22 23.62 27.87
N ALA A 33 -4.84 23.78 26.59
CA ALA A 33 -3.65 23.13 26.02
C ALA A 33 -2.66 24.10 25.34
N ASN A 34 -2.79 25.41 25.56
CA ASN A 34 -1.91 26.47 25.00
C ASN A 34 -1.78 26.42 23.47
N GLU A 35 -2.82 25.97 22.78
CA GLU A 35 -2.86 25.81 21.32
C GLU A 35 -3.01 27.19 20.65
N ASN A 36 -2.49 27.29 19.41
CA ASN A 36 -2.75 28.46 18.59
C ASN A 36 -4.23 28.52 18.20
N PRO A 37 -4.98 29.61 18.48
CA PRO A 37 -6.40 29.69 18.15
C PRO A 37 -6.70 29.81 16.65
N PHE A 38 -5.71 30.19 15.84
CA PHE A 38 -5.90 30.36 14.41
C PHE A 38 -5.72 29.03 13.66
N PRO A 39 -6.56 28.77 12.64
CA PRO A 39 -6.39 27.60 11.78
C PRO A 39 -4.99 27.52 11.17
N SER A 40 -4.52 26.31 10.93
CA SER A 40 -3.25 26.08 10.23
C SER A 40 -3.26 26.69 8.82
N LEU A 41 -2.14 27.27 8.39
CA LEU A 41 -1.95 27.75 7.03
C LEU A 41 -1.67 26.61 6.02
N VAL A 42 -1.59 25.35 6.49
CA VAL A 42 -1.43 24.18 5.63
C VAL A 42 -2.73 23.92 4.88
N GLN A 43 -2.67 23.95 3.55
CA GLN A 43 -3.84 23.77 2.70
C GLN A 43 -4.52 22.41 2.96
N GLY A 44 -5.82 22.40 3.12
CA GLY A 44 -6.62 21.19 3.40
C GLY A 44 -6.46 20.61 4.81
N GLN A 45 -5.69 21.27 5.69
CA GLN A 45 -5.42 20.80 7.05
C GLN A 45 -5.61 21.92 8.09
N ALA A 46 -6.72 22.65 8.02
CA ALA A 46 -6.97 23.78 8.89
C ALA A 46 -7.00 23.44 10.39
N GLU A 47 -7.40 22.22 10.74
CA GLU A 47 -7.62 21.79 12.13
C GLU A 47 -6.39 21.23 12.85
N ILE A 48 -5.23 21.10 12.16
CA ILE A 48 -4.00 20.59 12.82
C ILE A 48 -3.35 21.59 13.80
N ASN A 49 -3.96 22.77 14.01
CA ASN A 49 -3.59 23.70 15.06
C ASN A 49 -4.01 23.22 16.46
N ARG A 50 -4.78 22.14 16.57
CA ARG A 50 -5.25 21.54 17.81
C ARG A 50 -4.57 20.19 18.05
N TYR A 51 -4.26 19.88 19.33
CA TYR A 51 -3.80 18.55 19.70
C TYR A 51 -4.86 17.49 19.36
N PRO A 52 -4.45 16.34 18.79
CA PRO A 52 -5.37 15.23 18.54
C PRO A 52 -5.84 14.58 19.84
N GLU A 53 -6.78 13.67 19.74
CA GLU A 53 -7.13 12.80 20.87
C GLU A 53 -5.94 11.93 21.26
N PRO A 54 -5.60 11.79 22.56
CA PRO A 54 -4.50 10.92 23.02
C PRO A 54 -4.63 9.47 22.55
N GLN A 55 -5.85 8.95 22.57
CA GLN A 55 -6.26 7.69 21.95
C GLN A 55 -7.51 7.97 21.12
N PRO A 56 -7.38 8.11 19.79
CA PRO A 56 -8.49 8.47 18.92
C PRO A 56 -9.65 7.48 19.02
N VAL A 57 -10.76 7.89 19.60
CA VAL A 57 -11.89 7.03 19.97
C VAL A 57 -12.44 6.29 18.75
N MET A 58 -12.62 6.99 17.64
CA MET A 58 -13.15 6.39 16.42
C MET A 58 -12.18 5.37 15.81
N LEU A 59 -10.89 5.69 15.74
CA LEU A 59 -9.87 4.77 15.22
C LEU A 59 -9.74 3.54 16.12
N ARG A 60 -9.70 3.75 17.44
CA ARG A 60 -9.63 2.66 18.40
C ARG A 60 -10.81 1.70 18.26
N ARG A 61 -12.04 2.24 18.10
CA ARG A 61 -13.25 1.44 17.87
C ARG A 61 -13.14 0.67 16.55
N ARG A 62 -12.71 1.33 15.48
CA ARG A 62 -12.58 0.71 14.17
C ARG A 62 -11.55 -0.42 14.13
N LEU A 63 -10.40 -0.24 14.80
CA LEU A 63 -9.40 -1.30 14.96
C LEU A 63 -9.91 -2.45 15.84
N ALA A 64 -10.68 -2.15 16.89
CA ALA A 64 -11.30 -3.17 17.73
C ALA A 64 -12.31 -4.03 16.94
N GLU A 65 -13.14 -3.40 16.10
CA GLU A 65 -14.03 -4.09 15.17
C GLU A 65 -13.24 -4.96 14.17
N LEU A 66 -12.18 -4.39 13.57
CA LEU A 66 -11.32 -5.08 12.61
C LEU A 66 -10.70 -6.37 13.17
N TYR A 67 -10.23 -6.32 14.42
CA TYR A 67 -9.55 -7.45 15.08
C TYR A 67 -10.45 -8.30 15.98
N GLY A 68 -11.76 -8.01 16.02
CA GLY A 68 -12.75 -8.77 16.80
C GLY A 68 -12.54 -8.69 18.30
N VAL A 69 -12.12 -7.54 18.83
CA VAL A 69 -11.80 -7.33 20.25
C VAL A 69 -12.61 -6.19 20.89
N ASN A 70 -12.62 -6.12 22.20
CA ASN A 70 -13.17 -4.96 22.89
C ASN A 70 -12.18 -3.78 22.79
N ALA A 71 -12.68 -2.55 22.61
CA ALA A 71 -11.84 -1.36 22.59
C ALA A 71 -11.02 -1.16 23.88
N ALA A 72 -11.49 -1.65 25.03
CA ALA A 72 -10.74 -1.62 26.28
C ALA A 72 -9.46 -2.48 26.25
N ASN A 73 -9.42 -3.48 25.38
CA ASN A 73 -8.27 -4.37 25.17
C ASN A 73 -7.26 -3.86 24.13
N LEU A 74 -7.43 -2.65 23.60
CA LEU A 74 -6.63 -2.14 22.49
C LEU A 74 -6.01 -0.79 22.81
N TRP A 75 -4.70 -0.65 22.56
CA TRP A 75 -3.94 0.60 22.62
C TRP A 75 -3.37 0.94 21.25
N VAL A 76 -3.77 2.06 20.68
CA VAL A 76 -3.26 2.51 19.38
C VAL A 76 -1.88 3.13 19.53
N THR A 77 -0.96 2.77 18.62
CA THR A 77 0.46 3.14 18.68
C THR A 77 0.96 3.65 17.32
N ARG A 78 2.13 4.29 17.30
CA ARG A 78 2.82 4.74 16.07
C ARG A 78 3.49 3.57 15.32
N GLY A 79 2.66 2.62 14.84
CA GLY A 79 3.09 1.33 14.33
C GLY A 79 3.39 0.34 15.47
N SER A 80 3.62 -0.93 15.13
CA SER A 80 3.98 -1.97 16.10
C SER A 80 5.32 -1.71 16.81
N ASP A 81 6.25 -0.99 16.16
CA ASP A 81 7.54 -0.63 16.75
C ASP A 81 7.37 0.18 18.05
N ASP A 82 6.43 1.14 18.07
CA ASP A 82 6.11 1.93 19.26
C ASP A 82 5.50 1.06 20.38
N ALA A 83 4.66 0.07 20.00
CA ALA A 83 4.12 -0.89 20.97
C ALA A 83 5.22 -1.74 21.62
N ILE A 84 6.22 -2.20 20.84
CA ILE A 84 7.39 -2.93 21.35
C ILE A 84 8.15 -2.09 22.38
N ASP A 85 8.45 -0.83 22.03
CA ASP A 85 9.17 0.10 22.92
C ASP A 85 8.38 0.37 24.22
N LEU A 86 7.08 0.66 24.11
CA LEU A 86 6.21 0.90 25.27
C LEU A 86 6.12 -0.33 26.20
N LEU A 87 6.03 -1.55 25.64
CA LEU A 87 6.02 -2.78 26.44
C LEU A 87 7.34 -2.93 27.22
N ILE A 88 8.47 -2.75 26.56
CA ILE A 88 9.77 -2.87 27.21
C ILE A 88 9.93 -1.79 28.29
N ARG A 89 9.53 -0.56 28.05
CA ARG A 89 9.55 0.55 29.04
C ARG A 89 8.67 0.26 30.26
N ALA A 90 7.48 -0.30 30.04
CA ALA A 90 6.52 -0.54 31.11
C ALA A 90 6.92 -1.72 32.01
N PHE A 91 7.58 -2.74 31.44
CA PHE A 91 7.77 -4.02 32.10
C PHE A 91 9.22 -4.38 32.41
N CYS A 92 10.24 -3.78 31.74
CA CYS A 92 11.64 -4.14 31.92
C CYS A 92 12.42 -3.07 32.68
N GLU A 93 12.93 -3.41 33.86
CA GLU A 93 13.86 -2.59 34.63
C GLU A 93 15.29 -2.72 34.08
N ALA A 94 15.96 -1.59 33.86
CA ALA A 94 17.33 -1.55 33.33
C ALA A 94 18.33 -2.30 34.22
N GLY A 95 19.20 -3.08 33.60
CA GLY A 95 20.25 -3.85 34.28
C GLY A 95 19.74 -5.05 35.09
N ARG A 96 18.45 -5.32 35.11
CA ARG A 96 17.84 -6.38 35.91
C ARG A 96 17.01 -7.35 35.07
N ASP A 97 16.02 -6.83 34.31
CA ASP A 97 15.07 -7.67 33.59
C ASP A 97 15.58 -8.09 32.22
N THR A 98 15.14 -9.26 31.79
CA THR A 98 15.60 -9.92 30.56
C THR A 98 14.49 -9.95 29.52
N VAL A 99 14.83 -9.67 28.26
CA VAL A 99 14.00 -9.86 27.09
C VAL A 99 14.50 -11.07 26.30
N ALA A 100 13.63 -12.03 26.03
CA ALA A 100 13.92 -13.23 25.25
C ALA A 100 13.41 -13.09 23.81
N ILE A 101 14.21 -13.57 22.87
CA ILE A 101 13.88 -13.64 21.44
C ILE A 101 14.24 -14.99 20.85
N VAL A 102 13.58 -15.38 19.74
CA VAL A 102 13.87 -16.61 19.00
C VAL A 102 14.49 -16.24 17.65
N GLU A 103 15.82 -16.33 17.56
CA GLU A 103 16.59 -15.92 16.38
C GLU A 103 16.57 -16.98 15.26
N PRO A 104 16.69 -16.53 13.99
CA PRO A 104 16.70 -15.16 13.51
C PRO A 104 15.30 -14.55 13.51
N THR A 105 15.16 -13.30 13.97
CA THR A 105 13.88 -12.60 14.03
C THR A 105 14.05 -11.09 13.79
N PHE A 106 13.00 -10.32 14.04
CA PHE A 106 13.02 -8.86 13.87
C PHE A 106 13.98 -8.20 14.88
N SER A 107 15.01 -7.55 14.35
CA SER A 107 16.12 -7.02 15.15
C SER A 107 15.74 -5.90 16.12
N ALA A 108 14.57 -5.27 15.93
CA ALA A 108 14.13 -4.18 16.79
C ALA A 108 13.82 -4.62 18.22
N TYR A 109 13.41 -5.87 18.45
CA TYR A 109 13.18 -6.38 19.80
C TYR A 109 14.44 -6.26 20.67
N ALA A 110 15.55 -6.78 20.17
CA ALA A 110 16.83 -6.68 20.87
C ALA A 110 17.34 -5.23 20.94
N GLN A 111 17.10 -4.43 19.91
CA GLN A 111 17.53 -3.04 19.88
C GLN A 111 16.79 -2.20 20.93
N PHE A 112 15.48 -2.27 21.02
CA PHE A 112 14.70 -1.54 22.01
C PHE A 112 15.00 -2.03 23.44
N ALA A 113 15.19 -3.34 23.64
CA ALA A 113 15.60 -3.89 24.93
C ALA A 113 16.95 -3.27 25.38
N ARG A 114 17.95 -3.22 24.51
CA ARG A 114 19.25 -2.59 24.80
C ARG A 114 19.16 -1.08 25.05
N ILE A 115 18.31 -0.36 24.31
CA ILE A 115 18.06 1.08 24.54
C ILE A 115 17.48 1.29 25.94
N GLN A 116 16.57 0.44 26.39
CA GLN A 116 16.01 0.49 27.75
C GLN A 116 17.02 0.05 28.82
N GLY A 117 18.13 -0.60 28.41
CA GLY A 117 19.11 -1.18 29.33
C GLY A 117 18.71 -2.56 29.87
N ALA A 118 17.69 -3.20 29.29
CA ALA A 118 17.32 -4.57 29.62
C ALA A 118 18.31 -5.57 29.00
N LEU A 119 18.49 -6.71 29.66
CA LEU A 119 19.30 -7.80 29.15
C LEU A 119 18.59 -8.51 28.00
N VAL A 120 19.35 -9.04 27.03
CA VAL A 120 18.79 -9.78 25.90
C VAL A 120 19.35 -11.20 25.91
N VAL A 121 18.47 -12.17 25.93
CA VAL A 121 18.79 -13.60 25.76
C VAL A 121 18.11 -14.14 24.51
N SER A 122 18.73 -15.10 23.84
CA SER A 122 18.15 -15.67 22.63
C SER A 122 18.31 -17.18 22.56
N THR A 123 17.33 -17.83 21.96
CA THR A 123 17.46 -19.17 21.40
C THR A 123 17.30 -19.11 19.90
N ARG A 124 17.60 -20.20 19.19
CA ARG A 124 17.51 -20.22 17.73
C ARG A 124 16.35 -21.11 17.28
N LEU A 125 15.74 -20.72 16.16
CA LEU A 125 14.92 -21.64 15.38
C LEU A 125 15.76 -22.86 15.00
N ASP A 126 15.12 -24.00 14.82
CA ASP A 126 15.80 -25.23 14.39
C ASP A 126 16.23 -25.17 12.94
N ASP A 127 16.85 -26.25 12.47
CA ASP A 127 17.24 -26.38 11.08
C ASP A 127 16.03 -26.19 10.16
N GLY A 128 16.26 -25.43 9.10
CA GLY A 128 15.19 -25.05 8.24
C GLY A 128 14.24 -24.01 8.85
N PHE A 129 14.63 -23.31 9.90
CA PHE A 129 13.84 -22.29 10.60
C PHE A 129 12.52 -22.79 11.19
N ALA A 130 12.44 -24.06 11.57
CA ALA A 130 11.28 -24.59 12.27
C ALA A 130 11.21 -24.05 13.72
N PHE A 131 9.98 -23.80 14.21
CA PHE A 131 9.75 -23.39 15.58
C PHE A 131 9.49 -24.62 16.45
N ASP A 132 10.33 -24.84 17.47
CA ASP A 132 10.16 -25.90 18.45
C ASP A 132 9.66 -25.31 19.77
N THR A 133 8.40 -25.62 20.12
CA THR A 133 7.72 -25.10 21.31
C THR A 133 8.39 -25.61 22.59
N ASP A 134 8.81 -26.90 22.66
CA ASP A 134 9.41 -27.49 23.86
C ASP A 134 10.80 -26.90 24.12
N LYS A 135 11.58 -26.69 23.08
CA LYS A 135 12.87 -26.02 23.15
C LYS A 135 12.75 -24.57 23.66
N VAL A 136 11.79 -23.80 23.10
CA VAL A 136 11.54 -22.42 23.53
C VAL A 136 11.02 -22.38 24.96
N LEU A 137 10.12 -23.30 25.36
CA LEU A 137 9.62 -23.39 26.71
C LEU A 137 10.75 -23.71 27.71
N LYS A 138 11.59 -24.69 27.40
CA LYS A 138 12.75 -25.05 28.25
C LYS A 138 13.70 -23.86 28.39
N PHE A 139 14.00 -23.17 27.32
CA PHE A 139 14.84 -21.98 27.31
C PHE A 139 14.22 -20.86 28.16
N ALA A 140 12.97 -20.51 27.95
CA ALA A 140 12.31 -19.44 28.69
C ALA A 140 12.13 -19.78 30.18
N THR A 141 11.93 -21.06 30.53
CA THR A 141 11.89 -21.53 31.94
C THR A 141 13.23 -21.35 32.62
N ALA A 142 14.34 -21.59 31.92
CA ALA A 142 15.69 -21.45 32.48
C ALA A 142 16.10 -19.97 32.63
N GLU A 143 15.81 -19.14 31.63
CA GLU A 143 16.21 -17.71 31.57
C GLU A 143 15.25 -16.79 32.35
N GLN A 144 14.01 -17.23 32.60
CA GLN A 144 12.96 -16.46 33.29
C GLN A 144 12.80 -15.03 32.75
N PRO A 145 12.62 -14.83 31.41
CA PRO A 145 12.56 -13.51 30.85
C PRO A 145 11.31 -12.76 31.28
N LYS A 146 11.41 -11.45 31.41
CA LYS A 146 10.26 -10.58 31.65
C LYS A 146 9.34 -10.53 30.44
N ILE A 147 9.92 -10.51 29.23
CA ILE A 147 9.19 -10.50 27.96
C ILE A 147 9.78 -11.54 27.02
N LEU A 148 8.93 -12.33 26.36
CA LEU A 148 9.27 -13.24 25.26
C LEU A 148 8.58 -12.73 23.98
N PHE A 149 9.37 -12.28 22.99
CA PHE A 149 8.85 -11.89 21.67
C PHE A 149 8.82 -13.07 20.71
N LEU A 150 7.65 -13.28 20.08
CA LEU A 150 7.37 -14.29 19.08
C LEU A 150 6.79 -13.63 17.83
N CYS A 151 7.55 -13.57 16.74
CA CYS A 151 7.11 -12.98 15.47
C CYS A 151 6.44 -14.05 14.61
N THR A 152 5.18 -13.87 14.22
CA THR A 152 4.43 -14.86 13.44
C THR A 152 3.45 -14.18 12.45
N PRO A 153 3.66 -14.28 11.14
CA PRO A 153 4.83 -14.82 10.42
C PRO A 153 6.14 -14.15 10.78
N ASN A 154 7.19 -14.94 10.97
CA ASN A 154 8.48 -14.40 11.40
C ASN A 154 9.21 -13.61 10.29
N ASN A 155 9.75 -12.49 10.65
CA ASN A 155 10.63 -11.70 9.79
C ASN A 155 12.09 -11.92 10.23
N PRO A 156 12.98 -12.55 9.39
CA PRO A 156 12.85 -12.63 7.93
C PRO A 156 12.42 -13.99 7.38
N THR A 157 12.27 -15.04 8.17
CA THR A 157 12.23 -16.42 7.72
C THR A 157 10.88 -16.91 7.17
N GLY A 158 9.79 -16.16 7.44
CA GLY A 158 8.44 -16.57 7.06
C GLY A 158 7.83 -17.64 7.99
N THR A 159 8.57 -18.10 9.00
CA THR A 159 8.10 -19.14 9.92
C THR A 159 6.79 -18.75 10.59
N LEU A 160 5.80 -19.63 10.51
CA LEU A 160 4.57 -19.54 11.29
C LEU A 160 4.75 -20.25 12.62
N ILE A 161 4.17 -19.68 13.66
CA ILE A 161 4.07 -20.31 14.98
C ILE A 161 2.59 -20.63 15.21
N ASP A 162 2.29 -21.86 15.48
CA ASP A 162 0.92 -22.28 15.74
C ASP A 162 0.34 -21.55 16.94
N LYS A 163 -0.93 -21.21 16.86
CA LYS A 163 -1.66 -20.53 17.93
C LYS A 163 -1.57 -21.30 19.25
N ASP A 164 -1.83 -22.61 19.22
CA ASP A 164 -1.80 -23.48 20.39
C ASP A 164 -0.41 -23.51 21.05
N ALA A 165 0.66 -23.37 20.24
CA ALA A 165 2.03 -23.26 20.76
C ALA A 165 2.24 -21.98 21.58
N ILE A 166 1.71 -20.85 21.10
CA ILE A 166 1.81 -19.57 21.81
C ILE A 166 0.94 -19.57 23.07
N GLU A 167 -0.28 -20.11 23.00
CA GLU A 167 -1.17 -20.28 24.17
C GLU A 167 -0.50 -21.15 25.24
N ARG A 168 0.07 -22.28 24.84
CA ARG A 168 0.82 -23.19 25.75
C ARG A 168 2.01 -22.49 26.43
N LEU A 169 2.75 -21.66 25.66
CA LEU A 169 3.85 -20.88 26.24
C LEU A 169 3.34 -19.84 27.24
N ALA A 170 2.25 -19.14 26.95
CA ALA A 170 1.66 -18.16 27.86
C ALA A 170 1.16 -18.82 29.16
N GLU A 171 0.51 -19.96 29.06
CA GLU A 171 0.05 -20.75 30.24
C GLU A 171 1.20 -21.27 31.09
N ALA A 172 2.26 -21.79 30.44
CA ALA A 172 3.41 -22.38 31.14
C ALA A 172 4.37 -21.35 31.74
N LEU A 173 4.31 -20.09 31.30
CA LEU A 173 5.19 -18.98 31.68
C LEU A 173 4.41 -17.82 32.33
N PRO A 174 3.70 -18.01 33.46
CA PRO A 174 2.80 -17.00 34.03
C PRO A 174 3.53 -15.73 34.52
N ASP A 175 4.85 -15.77 34.67
CA ASP A 175 5.71 -14.66 35.09
C ASP A 175 6.47 -14.02 33.90
N THR A 176 6.11 -14.36 32.66
CA THR A 176 6.64 -13.82 31.44
C THR A 176 5.51 -13.22 30.60
N LEU A 177 5.69 -11.98 30.11
CA LEU A 177 4.80 -11.40 29.14
C LEU A 177 5.11 -12.01 27.76
N VAL A 178 4.20 -12.80 27.20
CA VAL A 178 4.33 -13.40 25.87
C VAL A 178 3.76 -12.44 24.83
N VAL A 179 4.59 -12.00 23.90
CA VAL A 179 4.22 -11.01 22.87
C VAL A 179 4.23 -11.69 21.50
N ALA A 180 3.05 -11.90 20.93
CA ALA A 180 2.86 -12.39 19.57
C ALA A 180 2.82 -11.19 18.60
N ASP A 181 3.86 -11.03 17.81
CA ASP A 181 3.90 -9.98 16.77
C ASP A 181 3.34 -10.52 15.47
N GLU A 182 2.08 -10.16 15.20
CA GLU A 182 1.33 -10.56 14.00
C GLU A 182 1.32 -9.45 12.95
N ALA A 183 2.42 -8.71 12.77
CA ALA A 183 2.52 -7.62 11.79
C ALA A 183 2.23 -8.07 10.34
N TYR A 184 2.31 -9.36 10.04
CA TYR A 184 2.03 -9.96 8.73
C TYR A 184 0.82 -10.90 8.75
N GLY A 185 0.05 -10.91 9.83
CA GLY A 185 -1.02 -11.90 10.05
C GLY A 185 -2.12 -11.90 8.99
N GLU A 186 -2.40 -10.75 8.32
CA GLU A 186 -3.40 -10.67 7.26
C GLU A 186 -3.04 -11.43 5.97
N PHE A 187 -1.79 -11.84 5.81
CA PHE A 187 -1.32 -12.60 4.64
C PHE A 187 -1.36 -14.10 4.83
N GLU A 188 -1.82 -14.57 5.98
CA GLU A 188 -1.86 -16.00 6.30
C GLU A 188 -3.28 -16.41 6.68
N ASP A 189 -3.67 -17.64 6.34
CA ASP A 189 -4.98 -18.20 6.69
C ASP A 189 -5.07 -18.60 8.18
N ALA A 190 -3.97 -18.48 8.91
CA ALA A 190 -3.93 -18.82 10.33
C ALA A 190 -4.82 -17.88 11.16
N SER A 191 -5.56 -18.43 12.09
CA SER A 191 -6.38 -17.64 13.01
C SER A 191 -5.52 -16.76 13.92
N SER A 192 -5.79 -15.45 13.94
CA SER A 192 -5.12 -14.49 14.83
C SER A 192 -5.36 -14.81 16.30
N LEU A 193 -4.37 -14.53 17.14
CA LEU A 193 -4.49 -14.56 18.60
C LEU A 193 -5.19 -13.31 19.16
N ALA A 194 -5.41 -12.28 18.37
CA ALA A 194 -6.01 -11.02 18.82
C ALA A 194 -7.32 -11.20 19.62
N PRO A 195 -8.30 -12.04 19.19
CA PRO A 195 -9.54 -12.23 19.95
C PRO A 195 -9.32 -12.85 21.36
N PHE A 196 -8.20 -13.52 21.59
CA PHE A 196 -7.88 -14.22 22.85
C PHE A 196 -6.98 -13.39 23.77
N ALA A 197 -6.29 -12.37 23.25
CA ALA A 197 -5.35 -11.54 24.03
C ALA A 197 -6.00 -10.84 25.23
N GLY A 198 -7.31 -10.60 25.20
CA GLY A 198 -8.04 -10.03 26.34
C GLY A 198 -8.33 -11.02 27.47
N SER A 199 -8.30 -12.32 27.22
CA SER A 199 -8.61 -13.39 28.18
C SER A 199 -7.38 -14.10 28.77
N ILE A 200 -6.25 -14.06 28.06
CA ILE A 200 -4.97 -14.64 28.52
C ILE A 200 -4.17 -13.51 29.18
N ALA A 201 -4.02 -13.59 30.48
CA ALA A 201 -3.59 -12.48 31.32
C ALA A 201 -2.18 -11.93 31.05
N ASN A 202 -1.29 -12.72 30.44
CA ASN A 202 0.09 -12.37 30.09
C ASN A 202 0.37 -12.42 28.58
N LEU A 203 -0.68 -12.46 27.74
CA LEU A 203 -0.55 -12.42 26.29
C LEU A 203 -0.76 -11.00 25.76
N VAL A 204 0.12 -10.58 24.85
CA VAL A 204 -0.02 -9.36 24.05
C VAL A 204 0.07 -9.72 22.58
N VAL A 205 -0.82 -9.19 21.76
CA VAL A 205 -0.76 -9.31 20.30
C VAL A 205 -0.49 -7.96 19.69
N LEU A 206 0.49 -7.88 18.79
CA LEU A 206 0.82 -6.66 18.06
C LEU A 206 0.26 -6.74 16.65
N ARG A 207 -0.37 -5.64 16.21
CA ARG A 207 -0.93 -5.50 14.85
C ARG A 207 -0.49 -4.17 14.24
N THR A 208 -0.48 -4.09 12.89
CA THR A 208 -0.08 -2.86 12.19
C THR A 208 -0.84 -2.68 10.87
N LEU A 209 -1.15 -1.44 10.53
CA LEU A 209 -1.69 -1.10 9.20
C LEU A 209 -0.58 -0.91 8.15
N SER A 210 0.67 -1.04 8.53
CA SER A 210 1.82 -0.77 7.64
C SER A 210 1.99 -1.77 6.50
N LYS A 211 1.45 -2.99 6.60
CA LYS A 211 1.69 -4.07 5.65
C LYS A 211 0.49 -4.32 4.76
N ALA A 212 -0.52 -5.02 5.25
CA ALA A 212 -1.68 -5.42 4.48
C ALA A 212 -2.53 -4.24 4.00
N TYR A 213 -2.60 -3.16 4.78
CA TYR A 213 -3.43 -1.99 4.48
C TYR A 213 -2.70 -0.88 3.70
N GLY A 214 -1.41 -1.07 3.37
CA GLY A 214 -0.64 -0.11 2.57
C GLY A 214 -0.34 1.22 3.28
N LEU A 215 -0.44 1.28 4.61
CA LEU A 215 -0.31 2.49 5.42
C LEU A 215 1.05 2.60 6.15
N ALA A 216 2.13 2.09 5.56
CA ALA A 216 3.45 2.17 6.17
C ALA A 216 3.87 3.60 6.55
N GLY A 217 3.53 4.59 5.71
CA GLY A 217 3.81 6.02 5.95
C GLY A 217 2.91 6.67 7.01
N ALA A 218 1.73 6.14 7.28
CA ALA A 218 0.81 6.66 8.29
C ALA A 218 1.23 6.31 9.73
N ARG A 219 2.09 5.29 9.91
CA ARG A 219 2.59 4.88 11.22
C ARG A 219 1.48 4.54 12.23
N ILE A 220 0.53 3.68 11.87
CA ILE A 220 -0.54 3.20 12.76
C ILE A 220 -0.36 1.71 13.02
N GLY A 221 -0.40 1.35 14.30
CA GLY A 221 -0.43 -0.01 14.81
C GLY A 221 -1.17 -0.06 16.15
N CYS A 222 -1.19 -1.20 16.78
CA CYS A 222 -1.78 -1.35 18.11
C CYS A 222 -1.19 -2.54 18.88
N ALA A 223 -1.28 -2.46 20.20
CA ALA A 223 -1.16 -3.57 21.11
C ALA A 223 -2.56 -4.00 21.57
N ILE A 224 -2.79 -5.31 21.62
CA ILE A 224 -4.03 -5.93 22.06
C ILE A 224 -3.70 -6.83 23.23
N ALA A 225 -4.31 -6.59 24.39
CA ALA A 225 -4.00 -7.31 25.63
C ALA A 225 -5.14 -7.17 26.65
N SER A 226 -4.94 -7.71 27.86
CA SER A 226 -5.87 -7.45 28.96
C SER A 226 -5.92 -5.94 29.32
N PRO A 227 -7.05 -5.42 29.84
CA PRO A 227 -7.18 -4.00 30.20
C PRO A 227 -6.11 -3.53 31.19
N GLU A 228 -5.60 -4.43 32.03
CA GLU A 228 -4.58 -4.16 33.02
C GLU A 228 -3.21 -3.89 32.33
N ILE A 229 -2.85 -4.67 31.31
CA ILE A 229 -1.65 -4.43 30.49
C ILE A 229 -1.80 -3.12 29.73
N ILE A 230 -2.97 -2.87 29.12
CA ILE A 230 -3.27 -1.60 28.43
C ILE A 230 -3.12 -0.42 29.39
N GLY A 231 -3.57 -0.56 30.64
CA GLY A 231 -3.36 0.45 31.69
C GLY A 231 -1.89 0.74 31.99
N MET A 232 -0.99 -0.23 31.87
CA MET A 232 0.46 0.01 32.03
C MET A 232 1.04 0.76 30.83
N LEU A 233 0.60 0.43 29.60
CA LEU A 233 1.02 1.17 28.41
C LEU A 233 0.59 2.63 28.46
N ALA A 234 -0.60 2.92 28.98
CA ALA A 234 -1.10 4.26 29.15
C ALA A 234 -0.20 5.15 30.04
N ARG A 235 0.49 4.55 31.03
CA ARG A 235 1.37 5.29 31.97
C ARG A 235 2.69 5.71 31.34
N VAL A 236 3.19 4.98 30.34
CA VAL A 236 4.47 5.20 29.68
C VAL A 236 4.34 5.82 28.29
N SER A 237 3.10 5.89 27.78
CA SER A 237 2.81 6.45 26.48
C SER A 237 3.00 7.98 26.49
N PRO A 238 3.62 8.58 25.46
CA PRO A 238 3.65 10.02 25.33
C PRO A 238 2.23 10.61 25.26
N PRO A 239 2.01 11.86 25.72
CA PRO A 239 0.79 12.57 25.42
C PRO A 239 0.66 12.78 23.90
N TYR A 240 -0.55 12.69 23.36
CA TYR A 240 -0.84 12.97 21.95
C TYR A 240 0.10 12.27 20.92
N PRO A 241 0.29 10.93 20.98
CA PRO A 241 1.32 10.26 20.19
C PRO A 241 0.99 10.15 18.71
N LEU A 242 -0.29 10.28 18.32
CA LEU A 242 -0.78 9.99 16.98
C LEU A 242 -1.10 11.29 16.22
N PRO A 243 -0.40 11.61 15.13
CA PRO A 243 -0.72 12.79 14.32
C PRO A 243 -2.10 12.70 13.68
N GLU A 244 -2.86 13.78 13.71
CA GLU A 244 -4.22 13.85 13.14
C GLU A 244 -4.29 13.41 11.66
N PRO A 245 -3.35 13.80 10.76
CA PRO A 245 -3.37 13.31 9.39
C PRO A 245 -3.25 11.79 9.27
N SER A 246 -2.46 11.15 10.14
CA SER A 246 -2.32 9.69 10.19
C SER A 246 -3.60 9.00 10.64
N VAL A 247 -4.28 9.58 11.64
CA VAL A 247 -5.56 9.07 12.14
C VAL A 247 -6.64 9.14 11.06
N ARG A 248 -6.75 10.28 10.36
CA ARG A 248 -7.69 10.45 9.24
C ARG A 248 -7.41 9.48 8.10
N ALA A 249 -6.15 9.32 7.70
CA ALA A 249 -5.76 8.37 6.66
C ALA A 249 -6.13 6.93 7.03
N ALA A 250 -5.95 6.54 8.31
CA ALA A 250 -6.31 5.21 8.79
C ALA A 250 -7.83 5.01 8.80
N LEU A 251 -8.60 5.98 9.30
CA LEU A 251 -10.07 5.91 9.31
C LEU A 251 -10.64 5.82 7.90
N ASP A 252 -10.11 6.62 6.96
CA ASP A 252 -10.49 6.59 5.57
C ASP A 252 -10.18 5.23 4.93
N ALA A 253 -8.97 4.71 5.09
CA ALA A 253 -8.56 3.41 4.55
C ALA A 253 -9.36 2.23 5.12
N LEU A 254 -9.79 2.32 6.37
CA LEU A 254 -10.59 1.29 7.03
C LEU A 254 -12.10 1.48 6.85
N GLY A 255 -12.55 2.38 5.99
CA GLY A 255 -13.97 2.52 5.63
C GLY A 255 -14.57 1.19 5.18
N PRO A 256 -15.83 0.85 5.59
CA PRO A 256 -16.46 -0.43 5.23
C PRO A 256 -16.45 -0.71 3.73
N GLU A 257 -16.63 0.33 2.93
CA GLU A 257 -16.64 0.27 1.47
C GLU A 257 -15.27 -0.08 0.85
N ARG A 258 -14.18 0.10 1.60
CA ARG A 258 -12.80 -0.17 1.15
C ARG A 258 -12.27 -1.54 1.56
N MET A 259 -12.91 -2.18 2.54
CA MET A 259 -12.47 -3.49 3.03
C MET A 259 -12.42 -4.58 1.95
N PRO A 260 -13.38 -4.67 1.00
CA PRO A 260 -13.27 -5.62 -0.10
C PRO A 260 -12.05 -5.38 -1.00
N ALA A 261 -11.66 -4.12 -1.21
CA ALA A 261 -10.47 -3.79 -1.99
C ALA A 261 -9.17 -4.21 -1.27
N HIS A 262 -9.10 -4.08 0.05
CA HIS A 262 -7.96 -4.60 0.82
C HIS A 262 -7.86 -6.11 0.72
N ALA A 263 -8.95 -6.84 0.88
CA ALA A 263 -8.98 -8.29 0.74
C ALA A 263 -8.51 -8.74 -0.66
N GLU A 264 -8.97 -8.07 -1.72
CA GLU A 264 -8.51 -8.36 -3.08
C GLU A 264 -7.02 -8.06 -3.28
N ARG A 265 -6.50 -6.95 -2.74
CA ARG A 265 -5.08 -6.62 -2.80
C ARG A 265 -4.22 -7.66 -2.08
N ILE A 266 -4.63 -8.14 -0.91
CA ILE A 266 -3.95 -9.22 -0.18
C ILE A 266 -3.92 -10.48 -1.04
N ARG A 267 -5.06 -10.88 -1.62
CA ARG A 267 -5.16 -12.04 -2.52
C ARG A 267 -4.22 -11.92 -3.73
N LEU A 268 -4.12 -10.73 -4.34
CA LEU A 268 -3.20 -10.48 -5.46
C LEU A 268 -1.73 -10.59 -5.03
N ILE A 269 -1.37 -10.07 -3.86
CA ILE A 269 -0.01 -10.19 -3.31
C ILE A 269 0.34 -11.66 -3.06
N LEU A 270 -0.56 -12.45 -2.49
CA LEU A 270 -0.35 -13.88 -2.24
C LEU A 270 -0.20 -14.67 -3.54
N ALA A 271 -1.01 -14.38 -4.56
CA ALA A 271 -0.88 -15.00 -5.89
C ALA A 271 0.47 -14.67 -6.54
N GLU A 272 0.92 -13.41 -6.44
CA GLU A 272 2.23 -12.99 -6.92
C GLU A 272 3.36 -13.62 -6.10
N ARG A 273 3.22 -13.74 -4.78
CA ARG A 273 4.19 -14.44 -3.92
C ARG A 273 4.43 -15.87 -4.42
N ALA A 274 3.35 -16.62 -4.61
CA ALA A 274 3.44 -17.99 -5.10
C ALA A 274 4.04 -18.07 -6.52
N ARG A 275 3.68 -17.14 -7.41
CA ARG A 275 4.22 -17.06 -8.77
C ARG A 275 5.72 -16.80 -8.76
N VAL A 276 6.18 -15.81 -8.00
CA VAL A 276 7.60 -15.44 -7.88
C VAL A 276 8.39 -16.56 -7.21
N ALA A 277 7.86 -17.17 -6.16
CA ALA A 277 8.49 -18.33 -5.50
C ALA A 277 8.70 -19.49 -6.49
N LYS A 278 7.67 -19.84 -7.25
CA LYS A 278 7.75 -20.89 -8.29
C LYS A 278 8.78 -20.56 -9.37
N ALA A 279 8.84 -19.30 -9.81
CA ALA A 279 9.81 -18.87 -10.82
C ALA A 279 11.26 -18.94 -10.29
N LEU A 280 11.49 -18.44 -9.07
CA LEU A 280 12.81 -18.48 -8.42
C LEU A 280 13.28 -19.93 -8.14
N ALA A 281 12.38 -20.85 -7.80
CA ALA A 281 12.70 -22.26 -7.57
C ALA A 281 13.29 -22.96 -8.80
N ALA A 282 13.07 -22.42 -10.01
CA ALA A 282 13.69 -22.93 -11.24
C ALA A 282 15.14 -22.46 -11.44
N SER A 283 15.62 -21.52 -10.62
CA SER A 283 16.98 -20.97 -10.73
C SER A 283 17.97 -21.80 -9.93
N SER A 284 19.08 -22.21 -10.56
CA SER A 284 20.19 -22.88 -9.88
C SER A 284 20.96 -21.98 -8.89
N GLN A 285 20.70 -20.69 -8.87
CA GLN A 285 21.31 -19.73 -7.94
C GLN A 285 20.64 -19.72 -6.57
N ILE A 286 19.49 -20.40 -6.41
CA ILE A 286 18.67 -20.43 -5.20
C ILE A 286 18.81 -21.79 -4.51
N GLY A 287 19.27 -21.77 -3.26
CA GLY A 287 19.37 -22.97 -2.43
C GLY A 287 18.06 -23.35 -1.74
N SER A 288 17.39 -22.37 -1.14
CA SER A 288 16.09 -22.59 -0.49
C SER A 288 15.16 -21.38 -0.64
N ILE A 289 13.86 -21.62 -0.59
CA ILE A 289 12.82 -20.59 -0.64
C ILE A 289 11.81 -20.85 0.48
N ARG A 290 11.47 -19.78 1.20
CA ARG A 290 10.39 -19.78 2.19
C ARG A 290 9.45 -18.62 1.93
N GLU A 291 8.18 -18.89 2.03
CA GLU A 291 7.11 -17.91 1.91
C GLU A 291 6.67 -17.43 3.29
N GLY A 292 6.37 -16.15 3.45
CA GLY A 292 5.80 -15.60 4.66
C GLY A 292 5.33 -14.16 4.48
N GLY A 293 4.19 -13.83 5.03
CA GLY A 293 3.63 -12.50 4.89
C GLY A 293 3.56 -12.04 3.43
N ASN A 294 4.07 -10.84 3.15
CA ASN A 294 4.19 -10.27 1.81
C ASN A 294 5.61 -10.39 1.24
N PHE A 295 6.37 -11.42 1.61
CA PHE A 295 7.76 -11.57 1.20
C PHE A 295 8.15 -13.04 1.00
N LEU A 296 9.31 -13.22 0.38
CA LEU A 296 10.05 -14.48 0.33
C LEU A 296 11.36 -14.33 1.10
N PHE A 297 11.77 -15.39 1.78
CA PHE A 297 13.13 -15.54 2.27
C PHE A 297 13.83 -16.61 1.45
N VAL A 298 14.91 -16.23 0.79
CA VAL A 298 15.69 -17.12 -0.08
C VAL A 298 17.13 -17.19 0.37
N GLU A 299 17.78 -18.32 0.16
CA GLU A 299 19.22 -18.50 0.33
C GLU A 299 19.87 -18.57 -1.02
N VAL A 300 20.88 -17.72 -1.28
CA VAL A 300 21.59 -17.62 -2.55
C VAL A 300 23.04 -18.01 -2.38
N GLU A 301 23.60 -18.67 -3.41
CA GLU A 301 24.99 -19.16 -3.37
C GLU A 301 26.02 -18.03 -3.43
N GLN A 302 25.75 -16.97 -4.19
CA GLN A 302 26.68 -15.87 -4.45
C GLN A 302 26.04 -14.51 -4.12
N PRO A 303 25.90 -14.17 -2.82
CA PRO A 303 25.18 -12.96 -2.42
C PRO A 303 25.83 -11.65 -2.90
N GLU A 304 27.16 -11.57 -3.03
CA GLU A 304 27.88 -10.38 -3.49
C GLU A 304 27.67 -10.15 -5.00
N THR A 305 27.69 -11.22 -5.79
CA THR A 305 27.39 -11.18 -7.22
C THR A 305 25.93 -10.75 -7.45
N LEU A 306 25.01 -11.31 -6.68
CA LEU A 306 23.60 -10.94 -6.73
C LEU A 306 23.41 -9.47 -6.35
N ALA A 307 24.07 -8.99 -5.29
CA ALA A 307 23.98 -7.59 -4.86
C ALA A 307 24.41 -6.62 -5.96
N SER A 308 25.51 -6.93 -6.66
CA SER A 308 26.00 -6.12 -7.78
C SER A 308 25.01 -6.09 -8.96
N ARG A 309 24.42 -7.24 -9.30
CA ARG A 309 23.41 -7.33 -10.37
C ARG A 309 22.12 -6.59 -10.02
N LEU A 310 21.65 -6.72 -8.79
CA LEU A 310 20.48 -5.99 -8.28
C LEU A 310 20.69 -4.47 -8.31
N ALA A 311 21.88 -4.03 -7.89
CA ALA A 311 22.24 -2.60 -7.94
C ALA A 311 22.24 -2.06 -9.38
N ALA A 312 22.81 -2.81 -10.34
CA ALA A 312 22.83 -2.46 -11.75
C ALA A 312 21.40 -2.38 -12.36
N ALA A 313 20.48 -3.21 -11.86
CA ALA A 313 19.07 -3.22 -12.26
C ALA A 313 18.19 -2.24 -11.48
N ALA A 314 18.76 -1.42 -10.56
CA ALA A 314 18.04 -0.54 -9.63
C ALA A 314 16.99 -1.28 -8.77
N VAL A 315 17.18 -2.57 -8.48
CA VAL A 315 16.31 -3.38 -7.63
C VAL A 315 16.89 -3.45 -6.21
N ARG A 316 16.10 -3.18 -5.18
CA ARG A 316 16.52 -3.26 -3.78
C ARG A 316 15.83 -4.41 -3.06
N VAL A 317 16.61 -5.29 -2.45
CA VAL A 317 16.17 -6.36 -1.55
C VAL A 317 16.88 -6.23 -0.19
N ARG A 318 16.56 -7.09 0.75
CA ARG A 318 17.17 -7.04 2.08
C ARG A 318 18.05 -8.27 2.33
N PHE A 319 19.36 -8.12 2.25
CA PHE A 319 20.31 -9.14 2.67
C PHE A 319 20.27 -9.37 4.19
N ARG A 320 20.32 -10.63 4.61
CA ARG A 320 20.18 -11.09 6.00
C ARG A 320 21.22 -12.17 6.35
N PRO A 321 22.53 -11.85 6.25
CA PRO A 321 23.58 -12.83 6.48
C PRO A 321 23.57 -13.39 7.91
N ASN A 322 23.05 -12.63 8.89
CA ASN A 322 22.90 -13.08 10.28
C ASN A 322 21.78 -14.11 10.45
N ALA A 323 20.82 -14.19 9.51
CA ALA A 323 19.78 -15.20 9.52
C ALA A 323 20.30 -16.51 8.93
N ALA A 324 20.88 -16.43 7.72
CA ALA A 324 21.56 -17.52 7.02
C ALA A 324 22.66 -16.99 6.13
N PRO A 325 23.78 -17.73 5.93
CA PRO A 325 24.73 -17.41 4.86
C PRO A 325 24.00 -17.31 3.52
N GLY A 326 24.16 -16.18 2.83
CA GLY A 326 23.42 -15.93 1.58
C GLY A 326 21.93 -15.63 1.74
N GLY A 327 21.43 -15.42 2.94
CA GLY A 327 20.03 -15.12 3.22
C GLY A 327 19.59 -13.76 2.65
N VAL A 328 18.51 -13.76 1.87
CA VAL A 328 17.92 -12.56 1.24
C VAL A 328 16.42 -12.56 1.45
N ARG A 329 15.88 -11.47 2.02
CA ARG A 329 14.43 -11.25 2.08
C ARG A 329 14.00 -10.36 0.92
N ILE A 330 13.06 -10.86 0.14
CA ILE A 330 12.50 -10.22 -1.06
C ILE A 330 11.04 -9.88 -0.77
N THR A 331 10.69 -8.60 -0.77
CA THR A 331 9.29 -8.16 -0.67
C THR A 331 8.61 -8.36 -2.01
N ILE A 332 7.38 -8.85 -2.01
CA ILE A 332 6.56 -8.97 -3.22
C ILE A 332 6.04 -7.59 -3.60
N GLY A 333 6.39 -7.16 -4.79
CA GLY A 333 5.98 -5.91 -5.41
C GLY A 333 4.83 -6.10 -6.40
N LEU A 334 4.60 -5.07 -7.19
CA LEU A 334 3.71 -5.17 -8.35
C LEU A 334 4.29 -6.16 -9.39
N PRO A 335 3.45 -6.74 -10.27
CA PRO A 335 3.93 -7.69 -11.29
C PRO A 335 5.15 -7.19 -12.08
N ALA A 336 5.16 -5.92 -12.50
CA ALA A 336 6.29 -5.34 -13.23
C ALA A 336 7.57 -5.25 -12.39
N GLU A 337 7.46 -4.96 -11.09
CA GLU A 337 8.60 -4.92 -10.16
C GLU A 337 9.15 -6.32 -9.92
N ASN A 338 8.26 -7.31 -9.82
CA ASN A 338 8.64 -8.71 -9.68
C ASN A 338 9.31 -9.26 -10.96
N GLU A 339 8.85 -8.84 -12.16
CA GLU A 339 9.53 -9.18 -13.42
C GLU A 339 10.95 -8.59 -13.49
N ALA A 340 11.13 -7.34 -13.08
CA ALA A 340 12.46 -6.73 -13.01
C ALA A 340 13.39 -7.51 -12.06
N LEU A 341 12.88 -7.98 -10.92
CA LEU A 341 13.61 -8.86 -10.01
C LEU A 341 13.96 -10.18 -10.68
N LEU A 342 12.99 -10.88 -11.30
CA LEU A 342 13.20 -12.19 -11.93
C LEU A 342 14.21 -12.12 -13.08
N ALA A 343 14.22 -11.03 -13.84
CA ALA A 343 15.22 -10.78 -14.87
C ALA A 343 16.65 -10.72 -14.33
N VAL A 344 16.85 -10.22 -13.09
CA VAL A 344 18.18 -10.25 -12.42
C VAL A 344 18.65 -11.68 -12.19
N PHE A 345 17.75 -12.63 -11.95
CA PHE A 345 18.07 -14.06 -11.85
C PHE A 345 18.19 -14.75 -13.21
N GLY A 346 18.02 -14.03 -14.32
CA GLY A 346 18.05 -14.59 -15.67
C GLY A 346 16.78 -15.39 -16.02
N ILE A 347 15.71 -15.18 -15.28
CA ILE A 347 14.43 -15.86 -15.48
C ILE A 347 13.55 -14.98 -16.38
N ALA A 348 13.34 -15.44 -17.62
CA ALA A 348 12.34 -14.86 -18.50
C ALA A 348 11.01 -15.59 -18.23
N THR A 349 10.07 -14.93 -17.59
CA THR A 349 8.80 -15.57 -17.23
C THR A 349 7.76 -15.50 -18.34
N GLY A 350 8.01 -14.74 -19.40
CA GLY A 350 7.01 -14.48 -20.47
C GLY A 350 5.75 -13.75 -19.98
N ALA A 351 5.63 -13.51 -18.69
CA ALA A 351 4.57 -12.71 -18.13
C ALA A 351 4.83 -11.24 -18.50
N ARG A 352 3.93 -10.67 -19.27
CA ARG A 352 3.97 -9.25 -19.61
C ARG A 352 3.69 -8.42 -18.35
N PRO A 353 4.39 -7.28 -18.12
CA PRO A 353 4.00 -6.32 -17.09
C PRO A 353 2.51 -5.99 -17.27
N SER A 354 1.75 -5.93 -16.19
CA SER A 354 0.38 -5.46 -16.23
C SER A 354 0.38 -4.02 -16.74
N ARG A 355 -0.29 -3.78 -17.86
CA ARG A 355 -0.42 -2.45 -18.46
C ARG A 355 -1.59 -1.69 -17.83
N ARG A 356 -1.48 -1.47 -16.53
CA ARG A 356 -2.49 -0.77 -15.73
C ARG A 356 -1.87 0.42 -15.01
N ALA A 357 -2.61 1.51 -14.92
CA ALA A 357 -2.21 2.70 -14.17
C ALA A 357 -3.40 3.29 -13.43
N GLU A 358 -3.11 3.95 -12.31
CA GLU A 358 -4.08 4.73 -11.54
C GLU A 358 -3.49 6.15 -11.35
N ILE A 359 -4.27 7.16 -11.68
CA ILE A 359 -3.91 8.57 -11.61
C ILE A 359 -4.86 9.26 -10.63
N VAL A 360 -4.29 9.93 -9.66
CA VAL A 360 -5.00 10.89 -8.81
C VAL A 360 -4.48 12.29 -9.15
N ARG A 361 -5.38 13.16 -9.62
CA ARG A 361 -5.08 14.56 -9.89
C ARG A 361 -5.99 15.42 -9.02
N ASP A 362 -5.39 16.21 -8.17
CA ASP A 362 -6.08 17.10 -7.23
C ASP A 362 -5.54 18.53 -7.45
N THR A 363 -6.42 19.42 -7.92
CA THR A 363 -6.13 20.84 -8.16
C THR A 363 -7.09 21.70 -7.32
N LYS A 364 -7.03 23.00 -7.46
CA LYS A 364 -8.02 23.88 -6.83
C LYS A 364 -9.39 23.84 -7.50
N GLU A 365 -9.46 23.35 -8.71
CA GLU A 365 -10.61 23.42 -9.61
C GLU A 365 -11.23 22.04 -9.83
N THR A 366 -10.40 20.95 -9.75
CA THR A 366 -10.86 19.59 -10.04
C THR A 366 -10.22 18.57 -9.09
N ARG A 367 -10.97 17.52 -8.77
CA ARG A 367 -10.45 16.31 -8.13
C ARG A 367 -10.80 15.10 -8.97
N ILE A 368 -9.79 14.43 -9.51
CA ILE A 368 -9.92 13.33 -10.47
C ILE A 368 -9.26 12.09 -9.91
N VAL A 369 -9.98 10.96 -9.97
CA VAL A 369 -9.43 9.62 -9.80
C VAL A 369 -9.70 8.85 -11.08
N LEU A 370 -8.65 8.39 -11.74
CA LEU A 370 -8.72 7.71 -13.03
C LEU A 370 -7.88 6.44 -12.98
N ALA A 371 -8.42 5.30 -13.46
CA ALA A 371 -7.63 4.10 -13.71
C ALA A 371 -7.85 3.58 -15.12
N VAL A 372 -6.77 3.16 -15.77
CA VAL A 372 -6.77 2.48 -17.08
C VAL A 372 -6.20 1.07 -16.96
N ASP A 373 -6.75 0.12 -17.72
CA ASP A 373 -6.23 -1.23 -17.86
C ASP A 373 -6.20 -1.60 -19.35
N LEU A 374 -5.00 -1.58 -19.96
CA LEU A 374 -4.80 -1.78 -21.39
C LEU A 374 -4.93 -3.25 -21.82
N ASP A 375 -5.00 -4.18 -20.86
CA ASP A 375 -5.07 -5.62 -21.10
C ASP A 375 -6.48 -6.18 -20.92
N ARG A 376 -7.42 -5.38 -20.36
CA ARG A 376 -8.81 -5.78 -20.11
C ARG A 376 -9.77 -4.69 -20.59
N PRO A 377 -10.84 -5.02 -21.34
CA PRO A 377 -11.80 -4.03 -21.83
C PRO A 377 -12.80 -3.55 -20.76
N GLU A 378 -12.78 -4.11 -19.57
CA GLU A 378 -13.65 -3.79 -18.43
C GLU A 378 -12.83 -3.68 -17.12
N PRO A 379 -13.31 -2.94 -16.10
CA PRO A 379 -14.55 -2.17 -16.08
C PRO A 379 -14.45 -0.85 -16.85
N ARG A 380 -15.60 -0.36 -17.37
CA ARG A 380 -15.78 1.02 -17.84
C ARG A 380 -16.84 1.70 -16.98
N ARG A 381 -16.42 2.69 -16.19
CA ARG A 381 -17.29 3.49 -15.31
C ARG A 381 -16.77 4.92 -15.31
N ILE A 382 -17.50 5.81 -15.93
CA ILE A 382 -17.04 7.18 -16.18
C ILE A 382 -18.09 8.15 -15.65
N ASP A 383 -17.64 9.06 -14.81
CA ASP A 383 -18.45 10.11 -14.20
C ASP A 383 -17.61 11.39 -14.14
N SER A 384 -17.72 12.21 -15.19
CA SER A 384 -17.08 13.53 -15.28
C SER A 384 -17.99 14.65 -14.81
N GLY A 385 -19.27 14.37 -14.56
CA GLY A 385 -20.31 15.34 -14.34
C GLY A 385 -20.85 15.99 -15.64
N ILE A 386 -20.35 15.57 -16.81
CA ILE A 386 -20.77 16.07 -18.14
C ILE A 386 -21.23 14.84 -18.96
N PRO A 387 -22.54 14.52 -19.02
CA PRO A 387 -23.02 13.26 -19.56
C PRO A 387 -22.59 12.96 -21.01
N PHE A 388 -22.52 13.97 -21.86
CA PHE A 388 -22.05 13.78 -23.23
C PHE A 388 -20.54 13.50 -23.29
N TYR A 389 -19.76 14.11 -22.41
CA TYR A 389 -18.32 13.84 -22.31
C TYR A 389 -18.04 12.44 -21.74
N ASP A 390 -18.85 11.98 -20.78
CA ASP A 390 -18.78 10.58 -20.28
C ASP A 390 -19.00 9.60 -21.42
N HIS A 391 -20.01 9.86 -22.27
CA HIS A 391 -20.26 9.05 -23.47
C HIS A 391 -19.07 9.08 -24.44
N MET A 392 -18.43 10.22 -24.65
CA MET A 392 -17.24 10.33 -25.52
C MET A 392 -16.04 9.55 -24.97
N LEU A 393 -15.79 9.61 -23.67
CA LEU A 393 -14.72 8.85 -23.04
C LEU A 393 -15.00 7.35 -23.05
N ASP A 394 -16.26 6.93 -22.89
CA ASP A 394 -16.65 5.54 -23.06
C ASP A 394 -16.42 5.05 -24.50
N GLN A 395 -16.69 5.89 -25.52
CA GLN A 395 -16.35 5.56 -26.91
C GLN A 395 -14.85 5.33 -27.09
N VAL A 396 -14.00 6.18 -26.48
CA VAL A 396 -12.54 6.00 -26.52
C VAL A 396 -12.14 4.66 -25.93
N ALA A 397 -12.63 4.33 -24.73
CA ALA A 397 -12.28 3.10 -24.02
C ALA A 397 -12.84 1.85 -24.74
N ALA A 398 -14.11 1.88 -25.15
CA ALA A 398 -14.78 0.78 -25.84
C ALA A 398 -14.09 0.44 -27.17
N HIS A 399 -13.86 1.45 -28.01
CA HIS A 399 -13.21 1.27 -29.31
C HIS A 399 -11.70 1.03 -29.16
N GLY A 400 -11.08 1.59 -28.11
CA GLY A 400 -9.70 1.32 -27.71
C GLY A 400 -9.47 -0.09 -27.17
N GLY A 401 -10.55 -0.75 -26.70
CA GLY A 401 -10.49 -2.10 -26.14
C GLY A 401 -9.79 -2.16 -24.79
N PHE A 402 -9.86 -1.11 -23.98
CA PHE A 402 -9.27 -1.05 -22.65
C PHE A 402 -10.29 -0.63 -21.58
N GLY A 403 -10.03 -1.03 -20.34
CA GLY A 403 -10.83 -0.63 -19.18
C GLY A 403 -10.50 0.80 -18.74
N LEU A 404 -11.56 1.57 -18.40
CA LEU A 404 -11.45 2.94 -17.91
C LEU A 404 -12.42 3.18 -16.76
N THR A 405 -11.90 3.54 -15.61
CA THR A 405 -12.72 4.08 -14.52
C THR A 405 -12.30 5.52 -14.24
N LEU A 406 -13.27 6.41 -14.12
CA LEU A 406 -13.06 7.84 -13.91
C LEU A 406 -14.13 8.40 -12.99
N THR A 407 -13.71 9.18 -12.02
CA THR A 407 -14.58 10.10 -11.28
C THR A 407 -13.92 11.48 -11.26
N CYS A 408 -14.72 12.53 -11.50
CA CYS A 408 -14.28 13.91 -11.44
C CYS A 408 -15.27 14.73 -10.62
N ALA A 409 -14.77 15.42 -9.61
CA ALA A 409 -15.48 16.50 -8.93
C ALA A 409 -14.83 17.83 -9.36
N GLY A 410 -15.46 18.55 -10.27
CA GLY A 410 -14.96 19.81 -10.82
C GLY A 410 -15.92 20.99 -10.59
N ASP A 411 -15.46 22.19 -10.87
CA ASP A 411 -16.17 23.46 -10.71
C ASP A 411 -17.14 23.77 -11.86
N LEU A 412 -17.93 22.77 -12.28
CA LEU A 412 -18.89 22.85 -13.40
C LEU A 412 -19.90 24.01 -13.33
N GLY A 413 -20.07 24.59 -12.15
CA GLY A 413 -20.89 25.79 -11.97
C GLY A 413 -20.26 27.04 -12.56
N ILE A 414 -18.97 27.00 -12.89
CA ILE A 414 -18.24 28.10 -13.55
C ILE A 414 -18.18 27.79 -15.05
N ASP A 415 -17.46 26.73 -15.43
CA ASP A 415 -17.27 26.33 -16.82
C ASP A 415 -16.81 24.85 -16.86
N PRO A 416 -17.22 24.04 -17.85
CA PRO A 416 -16.71 22.66 -17.99
C PRO A 416 -15.23 22.57 -18.45
N HIS A 417 -14.60 23.67 -18.76
CA HIS A 417 -13.23 23.74 -19.31
C HIS A 417 -12.21 23.00 -18.44
N HIS A 418 -12.13 23.37 -17.16
CA HIS A 418 -11.16 22.77 -16.22
C HIS A 418 -11.33 21.26 -16.09
N SER A 419 -12.57 20.80 -15.98
CA SER A 419 -12.87 19.36 -15.88
C SER A 419 -12.46 18.62 -17.15
N ILE A 420 -12.73 19.16 -18.34
CA ILE A 420 -12.40 18.51 -19.63
C ILE A 420 -10.89 18.45 -19.82
N GLU A 421 -10.19 19.56 -19.56
CA GLU A 421 -8.73 19.64 -19.70
C GLU A 421 -8.03 18.70 -18.72
N ASP A 422 -8.36 18.77 -17.45
CA ASP A 422 -7.72 17.99 -16.40
C ASP A 422 -7.99 16.48 -16.54
N ILE A 423 -9.18 16.07 -17.00
CA ILE A 423 -9.48 14.69 -17.36
C ILE A 423 -8.64 14.25 -18.56
N ALA A 424 -8.47 15.08 -19.58
CA ALA A 424 -7.64 14.77 -20.75
C ALA A 424 -6.17 14.57 -20.36
N ILE A 425 -5.65 15.42 -19.46
CA ILE A 425 -4.30 15.30 -18.90
C ILE A 425 -4.18 14.00 -18.09
N ALA A 426 -5.15 13.70 -17.22
CA ALA A 426 -5.15 12.49 -16.41
C ALA A 426 -5.23 11.21 -17.28
N LEU A 427 -6.05 11.21 -18.34
CA LEU A 427 -6.15 10.10 -19.29
C LEU A 427 -4.83 9.86 -20.03
N GLY A 428 -4.22 10.92 -20.56
CA GLY A 428 -2.92 10.83 -21.24
C GLY A 428 -1.82 10.32 -20.31
N ALA A 429 -1.77 10.82 -19.08
CA ALA A 429 -0.82 10.36 -18.05
C ALA A 429 -1.04 8.88 -17.70
N GLY A 430 -2.30 8.46 -17.52
CA GLY A 430 -2.67 7.09 -17.25
C GLY A 430 -2.26 6.14 -18.38
N LEU A 431 -2.56 6.48 -19.62
CA LEU A 431 -2.14 5.72 -20.80
C LEU A 431 -0.60 5.62 -20.89
N ARG A 432 0.10 6.74 -20.69
CA ARG A 432 1.57 6.79 -20.68
C ARG A 432 2.17 5.88 -19.60
N GLN A 433 1.66 5.95 -18.39
CA GLN A 433 2.14 5.13 -17.28
C GLN A 433 1.84 3.64 -17.52
N ALA A 434 0.66 3.29 -18.02
CA ALA A 434 0.28 1.92 -18.33
C ALA A 434 1.10 1.32 -19.49
N LEU A 435 1.53 2.14 -20.45
CA LEU A 435 2.40 1.72 -21.56
C LEU A 435 3.83 1.38 -21.09
N GLY A 436 4.28 1.95 -19.99
CA GLY A 436 5.63 1.74 -19.48
C GLY A 436 6.73 2.05 -20.50
N ASP A 437 7.63 1.11 -20.75
CA ASP A 437 8.75 1.24 -21.67
C ASP A 437 8.41 1.06 -23.16
N LYS A 438 7.11 0.85 -23.45
CA LYS A 438 6.57 0.72 -24.81
C LYS A 438 7.13 -0.44 -25.64
N ARG A 439 7.64 -1.48 -25.02
CA ARG A 439 8.16 -2.65 -25.73
C ARG A 439 7.03 -3.51 -26.29
N GLY A 440 7.21 -3.96 -27.54
CA GLY A 440 6.27 -4.87 -28.21
C GLY A 440 4.95 -4.25 -28.61
N ILE A 441 4.76 -2.91 -28.52
CA ILE A 441 3.52 -2.24 -28.97
C ILE A 441 3.53 -2.00 -30.49
N GLY A 442 2.34 -1.87 -31.08
CA GLY A 442 2.17 -1.51 -32.50
C GLY A 442 2.63 -0.10 -32.82
N ARG A 443 2.71 0.78 -31.82
CA ARG A 443 3.15 2.18 -31.87
C ARG A 443 2.27 3.10 -32.71
N PHE A 444 1.82 2.69 -33.89
CA PHE A 444 1.06 3.50 -34.82
C PHE A 444 -0.42 3.12 -34.88
N GLY A 445 -1.29 4.08 -35.16
CA GLY A 445 -2.72 3.84 -35.32
C GLY A 445 -3.37 4.82 -36.30
N PHE A 446 -4.49 4.38 -36.90
CA PHE A 446 -5.19 5.03 -38.01
C PHE A 446 -6.72 4.92 -37.86
N ALA A 447 -7.52 5.64 -38.65
CA ALA A 447 -8.90 5.96 -38.36
C ALA A 447 -10.02 5.64 -39.34
N LEU A 448 -11.27 6.08 -39.06
CA LEU A 448 -12.51 5.56 -39.66
C LEU A 448 -13.63 6.60 -39.90
N PRO A 449 -14.57 6.34 -40.87
CA PRO A 449 -15.79 7.13 -41.10
C PRO A 449 -16.92 6.79 -40.11
N MET A 450 -17.90 7.69 -39.98
CA MET A 450 -19.16 7.54 -39.29
C MET A 450 -20.28 8.26 -40.05
N ASP A 451 -21.20 7.53 -40.67
CA ASP A 451 -22.27 8.01 -41.53
C ASP A 451 -21.77 9.02 -42.59
N GLU A 452 -22.30 10.26 -42.61
CA GLU A 452 -21.86 11.35 -43.49
C GLU A 452 -20.55 11.99 -43.02
N THR A 453 -20.07 11.65 -41.83
CA THR A 453 -18.87 12.22 -41.23
C THR A 453 -17.66 11.33 -41.48
N ASN A 454 -16.58 11.93 -41.88
CA ASN A 454 -15.28 11.30 -41.99
C ASN A 454 -14.31 11.88 -40.95
N ALA A 455 -13.82 11.03 -40.06
CA ALA A 455 -12.80 11.40 -39.09
C ALA A 455 -11.54 10.53 -39.28
N GLU A 456 -10.42 11.20 -39.52
CA GLU A 456 -9.12 10.59 -39.62
C GLU A 456 -8.32 10.94 -38.36
N VAL A 457 -7.82 9.91 -37.63
CA VAL A 457 -6.93 10.09 -36.49
C VAL A 457 -5.66 9.28 -36.71
N LEU A 458 -4.52 9.92 -36.68
CA LEU A 458 -3.20 9.30 -36.79
C LEU A 458 -2.46 9.47 -35.47
N ILE A 459 -1.89 8.38 -34.94
CA ILE A 459 -1.14 8.38 -33.67
C ILE A 459 0.24 7.81 -33.88
N ASP A 460 1.27 8.48 -33.28
CA ASP A 460 2.61 7.95 -33.09
C ASP A 460 3.00 8.09 -31.61
N LEU A 461 3.12 6.96 -30.92
CA LEU A 461 3.49 6.89 -29.49
C LEU A 461 5.01 7.07 -29.30
N SER A 462 5.57 8.07 -29.95
CA SER A 462 7.02 8.34 -30.08
C SER A 462 7.69 8.94 -28.84
N GLY A 463 6.95 9.27 -27.79
CA GLY A 463 7.48 10.02 -26.63
C GLY A 463 7.62 11.53 -26.89
N ARG A 464 7.31 12.03 -28.09
CA ARG A 464 7.38 13.45 -28.47
C ARG A 464 5.99 13.99 -28.71
N PRO A 465 5.49 14.89 -27.84
CA PRO A 465 4.14 15.44 -27.95
C PRO A 465 4.01 16.32 -29.17
N PHE A 466 2.92 16.16 -29.91
CA PHE A 466 2.50 17.05 -30.98
C PHE A 466 0.99 16.83 -31.22
N ALA A 467 0.24 17.93 -31.37
CA ALA A 467 -1.18 17.85 -31.70
C ALA A 467 -1.49 18.73 -32.92
N LYS A 468 -2.25 18.16 -33.86
CA LYS A 468 -2.82 18.92 -34.97
C LYS A 468 -4.28 18.53 -35.16
N PHE A 469 -5.18 19.50 -35.07
CA PHE A 469 -6.60 19.32 -35.32
C PHE A 469 -7.00 20.12 -36.57
N GLN A 470 -7.72 19.46 -37.48
CA GLN A 470 -8.27 20.07 -38.73
C GLN A 470 -9.74 19.70 -38.81
N GLY A 471 -10.59 20.68 -38.66
CA GLY A 471 -12.05 20.59 -38.72
C GLY A 471 -12.68 21.80 -38.07
N THR A 472 -13.92 22.05 -38.41
CA THR A 472 -14.71 23.18 -37.88
C THR A 472 -16.05 22.66 -37.38
N PHE A 473 -16.53 23.29 -36.32
CA PHE A 473 -17.86 23.06 -35.77
C PHE A 473 -18.73 24.28 -36.00
N SER A 474 -19.99 24.07 -36.29
CA SER A 474 -20.98 25.15 -36.51
C SER A 474 -21.72 25.53 -35.22
N SER A 475 -21.80 24.59 -34.26
CA SER A 475 -22.44 24.79 -32.98
C SER A 475 -21.41 25.17 -31.92
N GLU A 476 -21.78 26.00 -30.95
CA GLU A 476 -20.92 26.36 -29.82
C GLU A 476 -20.71 25.16 -28.85
N ALA A 477 -21.72 24.30 -28.74
CA ALA A 477 -21.65 23.11 -27.88
C ALA A 477 -22.52 21.97 -28.42
N VAL A 478 -22.15 20.73 -28.05
CA VAL A 478 -22.90 19.50 -28.34
C VAL A 478 -23.09 18.75 -27.02
N GLY A 479 -24.35 18.52 -26.62
CA GLY A 479 -24.64 17.78 -25.37
C GLY A 479 -23.99 18.34 -24.09
N GLY A 480 -23.80 19.66 -24.05
CA GLY A 480 -23.13 20.36 -22.95
C GLY A 480 -21.59 20.38 -23.04
N LEU A 481 -20.99 19.72 -24.03
CA LEU A 481 -19.57 19.79 -24.34
C LEU A 481 -19.32 20.99 -25.29
N PRO A 482 -18.58 22.02 -24.88
CA PRO A 482 -18.20 23.09 -25.78
C PRO A 482 -17.33 22.57 -26.91
N THR A 483 -17.67 22.89 -28.18
CA THR A 483 -16.97 22.32 -29.34
C THR A 483 -15.52 22.79 -29.45
N GLN A 484 -15.19 23.97 -28.94
CA GLN A 484 -13.81 24.43 -28.79
C GLN A 484 -12.94 23.54 -27.91
N MET A 485 -13.53 22.77 -26.97
CA MET A 485 -12.82 21.86 -26.11
C MET A 485 -12.40 20.55 -26.80
N VAL A 486 -12.97 20.23 -27.95
CA VAL A 486 -12.59 19.03 -28.70
C VAL A 486 -11.14 19.09 -29.19
N PRO A 487 -10.69 20.14 -29.91
CA PRO A 487 -9.27 20.29 -30.23
C PRO A 487 -8.38 20.37 -28.97
N HIS A 488 -8.87 21.02 -27.92
CA HIS A 488 -8.14 21.17 -26.66
C HIS A 488 -7.90 19.80 -25.98
N PHE A 489 -8.92 18.96 -25.94
CA PHE A 489 -8.80 17.56 -25.45
C PHE A 489 -7.65 16.82 -26.14
N PHE A 490 -7.61 16.82 -27.49
CA PHE A 490 -6.57 16.11 -28.24
C PHE A 490 -5.18 16.69 -28.00
N ARG A 491 -5.06 17.98 -27.78
CA ARG A 491 -3.79 18.64 -27.42
C ARG A 491 -3.34 18.16 -26.03
N SER A 492 -4.20 18.25 -25.03
CA SER A 492 -3.88 17.87 -23.65
C SER A 492 -3.52 16.39 -23.53
N VAL A 493 -4.23 15.52 -24.25
CA VAL A 493 -3.88 14.09 -24.31
C VAL A 493 -2.53 13.89 -24.99
N ALA A 494 -2.26 14.55 -26.13
CA ALA A 494 -0.99 14.42 -26.85
C ALA A 494 0.20 14.84 -25.97
N ASP A 495 0.08 15.96 -25.29
CA ASP A 495 1.12 16.48 -24.39
C ASP A 495 1.38 15.53 -23.23
N SER A 496 0.33 15.06 -22.58
CA SER A 496 0.41 14.19 -21.40
C SER A 496 0.84 12.76 -21.74
N LEU A 497 0.34 12.19 -22.83
CA LEU A 497 0.71 10.85 -23.32
C LEU A 497 2.15 10.83 -23.89
N GLY A 498 2.65 11.97 -24.37
CA GLY A 498 3.89 12.05 -25.14
C GLY A 498 3.74 11.40 -26.51
N ALA A 499 2.70 11.78 -27.24
CA ALA A 499 2.38 11.23 -28.55
C ALA A 499 2.17 12.32 -29.58
N ALA A 500 2.46 12.03 -30.85
CA ALA A 500 1.99 12.85 -31.95
C ALA A 500 0.59 12.39 -32.34
N ILE A 501 -0.39 13.31 -32.32
CA ILE A 501 -1.80 13.06 -32.65
C ILE A 501 -2.24 14.04 -33.73
N HIS A 502 -2.66 13.52 -34.86
CA HIS A 502 -3.25 14.31 -35.93
C HIS A 502 -4.72 13.92 -36.09
N VAL A 503 -5.62 14.89 -36.03
CA VAL A 503 -7.06 14.69 -36.21
C VAL A 503 -7.52 15.56 -37.39
N ARG A 504 -8.25 14.95 -38.32
CA ARG A 504 -8.97 15.61 -39.36
C ARG A 504 -10.41 15.15 -39.37
N VAL A 505 -11.38 16.05 -39.41
CA VAL A 505 -12.79 15.72 -39.44
C VAL A 505 -13.54 16.60 -40.41
N GLU A 506 -14.43 15.98 -41.20
CA GLU A 506 -15.34 16.57 -42.16
C GLU A 506 -16.72 15.95 -41.99
N GLY A 507 -17.79 16.74 -42.13
CA GLY A 507 -19.18 16.30 -42.00
C GLY A 507 -20.12 17.48 -41.75
N ASP A 508 -21.40 17.23 -41.78
CA ASP A 508 -22.43 18.25 -41.63
C ASP A 508 -22.98 18.37 -40.22
N ASN A 509 -23.03 17.24 -39.48
CA ASN A 509 -23.57 17.18 -38.14
C ASN A 509 -22.45 17.23 -37.08
N ASP A 510 -22.46 18.27 -36.24
CA ASP A 510 -21.41 18.47 -35.22
C ASP A 510 -21.40 17.37 -34.16
N HIS A 511 -22.56 16.78 -33.83
CA HIS A 511 -22.62 15.60 -32.91
C HIS A 511 -21.84 14.42 -33.53
N HIS A 512 -22.11 14.10 -34.80
CA HIS A 512 -21.40 13.04 -35.51
C HIS A 512 -19.91 13.34 -35.66
N LYS A 513 -19.54 14.60 -35.92
CA LYS A 513 -18.12 14.99 -35.98
C LYS A 513 -17.39 14.78 -34.68
N VAL A 514 -17.98 15.19 -33.55
CA VAL A 514 -17.37 14.95 -32.22
C VAL A 514 -17.25 13.47 -31.94
N GLU A 515 -18.36 12.74 -32.09
CA GLU A 515 -18.39 11.30 -31.80
C GLU A 515 -17.43 10.52 -32.70
N ALA A 516 -17.35 10.83 -33.99
CA ALA A 516 -16.42 10.21 -34.92
C ALA A 516 -14.95 10.44 -34.52
N CYS A 517 -14.58 11.65 -34.06
CA CYS A 517 -13.24 11.93 -33.58
C CYS A 517 -12.86 11.04 -32.38
N PHE A 518 -13.74 10.89 -31.39
CA PHE A 518 -13.47 10.07 -30.20
C PHE A 518 -13.45 8.57 -30.50
N LYS A 519 -14.36 8.08 -31.36
CA LYS A 519 -14.35 6.67 -31.85
C LYS A 519 -13.08 6.37 -32.64
N ALA A 520 -12.72 7.24 -33.59
CA ALA A 520 -11.53 7.10 -34.40
C ALA A 520 -10.26 7.12 -33.51
N PHE A 521 -10.22 7.98 -32.52
CA PHE A 521 -9.13 8.02 -31.54
C PHE A 521 -9.03 6.72 -30.75
N GLY A 522 -10.14 6.18 -30.25
CA GLY A 522 -10.17 4.87 -29.59
C GLY A 522 -9.63 3.76 -30.51
N ARG A 523 -10.05 3.73 -31.79
CA ARG A 523 -9.56 2.75 -32.76
C ARG A 523 -8.08 2.89 -33.07
N ALA A 524 -7.59 4.13 -33.22
CA ALA A 524 -6.18 4.41 -33.42
C ALA A 524 -5.34 4.00 -32.18
N LEU A 525 -5.84 4.27 -30.98
CA LEU A 525 -5.23 3.78 -29.74
C LEU A 525 -5.16 2.26 -29.71
N ARG A 526 -6.26 1.57 -30.05
CA ARG A 526 -6.28 0.10 -30.07
C ARG A 526 -5.15 -0.50 -30.92
N GLN A 527 -4.91 0.08 -32.09
CA GLN A 527 -3.82 -0.35 -32.98
C GLN A 527 -2.44 -0.02 -32.36
N GLY A 528 -2.26 1.20 -31.92
CA GLY A 528 -0.98 1.65 -31.35
C GLY A 528 -0.63 0.96 -30.02
N LEU A 529 -1.63 0.60 -29.22
CA LEU A 529 -1.48 -0.07 -27.93
C LEU A 529 -1.39 -1.60 -28.07
N ALA A 530 -1.80 -2.16 -29.21
CA ALA A 530 -1.75 -3.60 -29.45
C ALA A 530 -0.30 -4.10 -29.32
N ILE A 531 -0.15 -5.27 -28.74
CA ILE A 531 1.16 -5.94 -28.70
C ILE A 531 1.35 -6.68 -30.01
N GLU A 532 2.38 -6.32 -30.75
CA GLU A 532 2.74 -6.92 -32.02
C GLU A 532 4.18 -7.46 -31.95
N GLY A 533 4.37 -8.72 -32.33
CA GLY A 533 5.68 -9.35 -32.39
C GLY A 533 6.28 -9.81 -31.06
N GLU A 534 7.61 -9.91 -31.00
CA GLU A 534 8.34 -10.33 -29.80
C GLU A 534 8.25 -9.26 -28.70
N SER A 535 7.88 -9.67 -27.49
CA SER A 535 7.55 -8.79 -26.36
C SER A 535 8.69 -7.87 -25.88
N ASN A 536 9.92 -8.08 -26.36
CA ASN A 536 11.10 -7.30 -25.99
C ASN A 536 11.61 -6.35 -27.09
N ALA A 537 11.02 -6.37 -28.28
CA ALA A 537 11.44 -5.48 -29.37
C ALA A 537 10.95 -4.05 -29.09
N LEU A 538 11.85 -3.08 -29.14
CA LEU A 538 11.48 -1.66 -29.15
C LEU A 538 11.11 -1.28 -30.58
N PRO A 539 9.89 -0.77 -30.88
CA PRO A 539 9.48 -0.41 -32.22
C PRO A 539 10.14 0.93 -32.66
N SER A 540 11.46 0.95 -32.63
CA SER A 540 12.28 2.14 -32.97
C SER A 540 13.66 1.70 -33.49
N THR A 541 14.04 2.23 -34.65
CA THR A 541 15.40 2.04 -35.20
C THR A 541 16.49 2.79 -34.42
N LYS A 542 16.08 3.72 -33.52
CA LYS A 542 16.99 4.52 -32.68
C LYS A 542 17.29 3.86 -31.31
N GLY A 543 16.64 2.74 -30.99
CA GLY A 543 16.81 2.04 -29.70
C GLY A 543 16.18 2.75 -28.49
N THR A 544 15.47 3.88 -28.72
CA THR A 544 14.72 4.66 -27.69
C THR A 544 13.40 5.15 -28.27
N LEU A 545 12.39 5.34 -27.40
CA LEU A 545 11.08 5.97 -27.69
C LEU A 545 10.77 7.01 -26.63
#